data_db86e1eeaecbc41f92bd60c581ce53b7
#
_entry.id   db86e1eeaecbc41f92bd60c581ce53b7
#
_cell.length_a   1.000
_cell.length_b   1.000
_cell.length_c   1.000
_cell.angle_alpha   90.00
_cell.angle_beta   90.00
_cell.angle_gamma   90.00
#
_symmetry.space_group_name_H-M   'P 1'
#
loop_
_entity.id
_entity.type
_entity.pdbx_description
1 polymer ?
#
loop_
_entity_poly.entity_id
_entity_poly.type
_entity_poly.pdbx_seq_one_letter_code
_entity_poly.pdbx_strand_id
1 'polypeptide(L)'
;EITCGEAPYIVSRYDTVSGEPIPIEQRIGLLDRKLRVVSENTNTSGDWLQWAQVAFQNVYGYEWQGDNLLLARENLLMTFVDYYKAKFGGKEPLLKSLQYIAYIVSWNFWQMDGLKGGVPGTCGDKSSPQRSMFDEPELLPCKGCKTGDIRLHNGTYCLIRDWGAKTESKKKIRFID
;
A
#
# COMPACT_ATOMS: atom_id res chain seq x y z
N GLU A 1 -6.17 -2.29 -4.50
CA GLU A 1 -7.07 -3.20 -3.77
C GLU A 1 -7.45 -2.58 -2.43
N ILE A 2 -8.74 -2.49 -2.16
CA ILE A 2 -9.27 -2.04 -0.86
C ILE A 2 -9.58 -3.30 -0.05
N THR A 3 -9.20 -3.32 1.24
CA THR A 3 -9.16 -4.51 2.11
C THR A 3 -8.23 -5.59 1.53
N CYS A 4 -6.96 -5.22 1.33
CA CYS A 4 -5.99 -6.14 0.72
C CYS A 4 -5.57 -7.29 1.65
N GLY A 5 -5.92 -7.26 2.94
CA GLY A 5 -5.49 -8.25 3.92
C GLY A 5 -3.96 -8.35 3.96
N GLU A 6 -3.45 -9.56 3.94
CA GLU A 6 -2.02 -9.88 3.79
C GLU A 6 -1.52 -9.83 2.33
N ALA A 7 -2.32 -9.27 1.44
CA ALA A 7 -2.11 -9.12 -0.01
C ALA A 7 -2.08 -10.44 -0.82
N PRO A 8 -2.91 -11.47 -0.54
CA PRO A 8 -2.81 -12.76 -1.22
C PRO A 8 -3.17 -12.70 -2.71
N TYR A 9 -3.99 -11.74 -3.14
CA TYR A 9 -4.34 -11.52 -4.54
C TYR A 9 -3.32 -10.67 -5.28
N ILE A 10 -2.46 -9.95 -4.54
CA ILE A 10 -1.37 -9.16 -5.09
C ILE A 10 -0.13 -10.02 -5.23
N VAL A 11 0.21 -10.78 -4.19
CA VAL A 11 1.35 -11.71 -4.16
C VAL A 11 0.92 -13.02 -3.50
N SER A 12 0.90 -14.11 -4.26
CA SER A 12 0.44 -15.42 -3.79
C SER A 12 1.62 -16.28 -3.32
N ARG A 13 2.24 -15.92 -2.19
CA ARG A 13 3.42 -16.62 -1.65
C ARG A 13 3.09 -17.96 -1.00
N TYR A 14 1.91 -18.08 -0.44
CA TYR A 14 1.42 -19.26 0.26
C TYR A 14 -0.09 -19.43 0.06
N ASP A 15 -0.55 -20.63 0.22
CA ASP A 15 -1.99 -20.92 0.26
C ASP A 15 -2.58 -20.42 1.58
N THR A 16 -3.60 -19.58 1.49
CA THR A 16 -4.18 -18.89 2.65
C THR A 16 -4.98 -19.82 3.58
N VAL A 17 -5.28 -21.05 3.14
CA VAL A 17 -6.02 -22.03 3.93
C VAL A 17 -5.07 -22.99 4.64
N SER A 18 -4.08 -23.53 3.91
CA SER A 18 -3.15 -24.51 4.43
C SER A 18 -1.88 -23.89 5.03
N GLY A 19 -1.54 -22.66 4.64
CA GLY A 19 -0.28 -22.00 4.98
C GLY A 19 0.93 -22.51 4.18
N GLU A 20 0.73 -23.44 3.26
CA GLU A 20 1.81 -24.05 2.48
C GLU A 20 2.38 -23.05 1.46
N PRO A 21 3.72 -22.97 1.31
CA PRO A 21 4.35 -22.07 0.36
C PRO A 21 4.06 -22.46 -1.09
N ILE A 22 3.72 -21.46 -1.92
CA ILE A 22 3.46 -21.63 -3.36
C ILE A 22 4.77 -21.41 -4.12
N PRO A 23 5.23 -22.39 -4.93
CA PRO A 23 6.39 -22.23 -5.81
C PRO A 23 6.23 -21.02 -6.71
N ILE A 24 7.34 -20.32 -7.01
CA ILE A 24 7.34 -19.05 -7.74
C ILE A 24 6.67 -19.14 -9.13
N GLU A 25 6.81 -20.29 -9.78
CA GLU A 25 6.23 -20.57 -11.10
C GLU A 25 4.71 -20.70 -11.06
N GLN A 26 4.15 -21.04 -9.89
CA GLN A 26 2.72 -21.26 -9.67
C GLN A 26 2.02 -20.04 -9.07
N ARG A 27 2.77 -19.01 -8.67
CA ARG A 27 2.20 -17.77 -8.11
C ARG A 27 1.42 -17.02 -9.17
N ILE A 28 0.20 -16.60 -8.83
CA ILE A 28 -0.77 -15.99 -9.75
C ILE A 28 -1.21 -14.58 -9.33
N GLY A 29 -0.68 -14.05 -8.26
CA GLY A 29 -1.00 -12.70 -7.79
C GLY A 29 -0.72 -11.63 -8.85
N LEU A 30 -1.39 -10.49 -8.72
CA LEU A 30 -1.29 -9.39 -9.69
C LEU A 30 0.18 -8.95 -9.92
N LEU A 31 0.93 -8.77 -8.82
CA LEU A 31 2.34 -8.39 -8.88
C LEU A 31 3.23 -9.56 -9.32
N ASP A 32 2.90 -10.81 -8.92
CA ASP A 32 3.61 -12.00 -9.38
C ASP A 32 3.62 -12.08 -10.90
N ARG A 33 2.47 -11.87 -11.54
CA ARG A 33 2.34 -11.85 -13.00
C ARG A 33 3.16 -10.74 -13.65
N LYS A 34 3.16 -9.54 -13.06
CA LYS A 34 3.99 -8.43 -13.55
C LYS A 34 5.49 -8.76 -13.45
N LEU A 35 5.94 -9.30 -12.32
CA LEU A 35 7.36 -9.67 -12.12
C LEU A 35 7.80 -10.83 -13.01
N ARG A 36 6.90 -11.77 -13.32
CA ARG A 36 7.16 -12.81 -14.32
C ARG A 36 7.41 -12.20 -15.69
N VAL A 37 6.55 -11.32 -16.18
CA VAL A 37 6.74 -10.62 -17.45
C VAL A 37 8.06 -9.83 -17.47
N VAL A 38 8.39 -9.14 -16.37
CA VAL A 38 9.68 -8.45 -16.23
C VAL A 38 10.83 -9.45 -16.34
N SER A 39 10.74 -10.60 -15.66
CA SER A 39 11.80 -11.63 -15.68
C SER A 39 11.99 -12.26 -17.06
N GLU A 40 10.90 -12.44 -17.82
CA GLU A 40 10.94 -12.99 -19.18
C GLU A 40 11.55 -12.01 -20.19
N ASN A 41 11.35 -10.71 -20.01
CA ASN A 41 11.70 -9.68 -20.98
C ASN A 41 12.97 -8.88 -20.66
N THR A 42 13.70 -9.22 -19.60
CA THR A 42 14.94 -8.54 -19.22
C THR A 42 16.10 -9.51 -19.11
N ASN A 43 17.29 -9.06 -19.50
CA ASN A 43 18.51 -9.89 -19.47
C ASN A 43 19.55 -9.40 -18.46
N THR A 44 19.51 -8.14 -18.06
CA THR A 44 20.45 -7.56 -17.08
C THR A 44 19.77 -7.29 -15.75
N SER A 45 20.54 -7.30 -14.66
CA SER A 45 20.02 -6.95 -13.35
C SER A 45 19.57 -5.49 -13.26
N GLY A 46 20.21 -4.59 -14.02
CA GLY A 46 19.83 -3.18 -14.08
C GLY A 46 18.45 -2.98 -14.70
N ASP A 47 18.19 -3.57 -15.87
CA ASP A 47 16.89 -3.50 -16.55
C ASP A 47 15.81 -4.17 -15.72
N TRP A 48 16.10 -5.34 -15.14
CA TRP A 48 15.16 -6.05 -14.28
C TRP A 48 14.74 -5.20 -13.09
N LEU A 49 15.72 -4.58 -12.39
CA LEU A 49 15.45 -3.70 -11.24
C LEU A 49 14.60 -2.49 -11.63
N GLN A 50 14.89 -1.87 -12.77
CA GLN A 50 14.12 -0.73 -13.27
C GLN A 50 12.66 -1.10 -13.51
N TRP A 51 12.38 -2.20 -14.22
CA TRP A 51 11.02 -2.62 -14.53
C TRP A 51 10.30 -3.21 -13.32
N ALA A 52 11.00 -3.90 -12.43
CA ALA A 52 10.43 -4.34 -11.15
C ALA A 52 9.96 -3.14 -10.31
N GLN A 53 10.76 -2.07 -10.21
CA GLN A 53 10.34 -0.84 -9.53
C GLN A 53 9.07 -0.25 -10.14
N VAL A 54 8.97 -0.17 -11.48
CA VAL A 54 7.77 0.27 -12.17
C VAL A 54 6.58 -0.63 -11.85
N ALA A 55 6.78 -1.95 -11.81
CA ALA A 55 5.71 -2.89 -11.44
C ALA A 55 5.19 -2.62 -10.02
N PHE A 56 6.07 -2.42 -9.04
CA PHE A 56 5.71 -2.07 -7.66
C PHE A 56 5.04 -0.71 -7.54
N GLN A 57 5.50 0.31 -8.28
CA GLN A 57 4.91 1.65 -8.30
C GLN A 57 3.45 1.67 -8.79
N ASN A 58 3.05 0.67 -9.55
CA ASN A 58 1.71 0.54 -10.15
C ASN A 58 0.80 -0.47 -9.43
N VAL A 59 1.07 -0.75 -8.16
CA VAL A 59 0.23 -1.62 -7.32
C VAL A 59 0.01 -0.93 -5.98
N TYR A 60 -1.27 -0.81 -5.58
CA TYR A 60 -1.68 -0.15 -4.35
C TYR A 60 -2.59 -1.09 -3.55
N GLY A 61 -2.42 -1.08 -2.24
CA GLY A 61 -3.24 -1.85 -1.31
C GLY A 61 -3.61 -1.04 -0.09
N TYR A 62 -4.83 -1.23 0.40
CA TYR A 62 -5.36 -0.56 1.57
C TYR A 62 -5.96 -1.58 2.50
N GLU A 63 -5.67 -1.47 3.77
CA GLU A 63 -6.14 -2.39 4.79
C GLU A 63 -6.55 -1.64 6.04
N TRP A 64 -7.62 -2.09 6.68
CA TRP A 64 -8.08 -1.52 7.94
C TRP A 64 -7.18 -1.91 9.11
N GLN A 65 -6.79 -3.19 9.16
CA GLN A 65 -6.01 -3.74 10.27
C GLN A 65 -4.50 -3.56 10.05
N GLY A 66 -3.84 -2.97 11.04
CA GLY A 66 -2.41 -2.71 10.98
C GLY A 66 -1.55 -3.96 10.86
N ASP A 67 -1.95 -5.05 11.54
CA ASP A 67 -1.21 -6.33 11.51
C ASP A 67 -1.24 -6.97 10.12
N ASN A 68 -2.42 -7.01 9.48
CA ASN A 68 -2.54 -7.49 8.10
C ASN A 68 -1.73 -6.64 7.13
N LEU A 69 -1.74 -5.31 7.32
CA LEU A 69 -0.94 -4.40 6.51
C LEU A 69 0.56 -4.66 6.66
N LEU A 70 1.03 -4.97 7.87
CA LEU A 70 2.43 -5.31 8.11
C LEU A 70 2.81 -6.58 7.34
N LEU A 71 2.00 -7.64 7.44
CA LEU A 71 2.19 -8.88 6.71
C LEU A 71 2.13 -8.67 5.19
N ALA A 72 1.20 -7.83 4.70
CA ALA A 72 1.13 -7.46 3.28
C ALA A 72 2.44 -6.83 2.80
N ARG A 73 2.98 -5.86 3.55
CA ARG A 73 4.24 -5.19 3.22
C ARG A 73 5.43 -6.16 3.23
N GLU A 74 5.48 -7.06 4.20
CA GLU A 74 6.50 -8.10 4.27
C GLU A 74 6.39 -9.06 3.08
N ASN A 75 5.19 -9.56 2.77
CA ASN A 75 4.93 -10.43 1.63
C ASN A 75 5.38 -9.81 0.30
N LEU A 76 5.10 -8.52 0.10
CA LEU A 76 5.56 -7.78 -1.08
C LEU A 76 7.09 -7.70 -1.16
N LEU A 77 7.74 -7.34 -0.05
CA LEU A 77 9.19 -7.21 0.00
C LEU A 77 9.88 -8.55 -0.25
N MET A 78 9.40 -9.61 0.39
CA MET A 78 9.93 -10.97 0.18
C MET A 78 9.67 -11.49 -1.23
N THR A 79 8.53 -11.13 -1.85
CA THR A 79 8.25 -11.46 -3.26
C THR A 79 9.29 -10.83 -4.20
N PHE A 80 9.69 -9.58 -3.96
CA PHE A 80 10.77 -8.96 -4.73
C PHE A 80 12.08 -9.78 -4.62
N VAL A 81 12.45 -10.19 -3.40
CA VAL A 81 13.66 -11.00 -3.16
C VAL A 81 13.55 -12.35 -3.87
N ASP A 82 12.42 -13.03 -3.75
CA ASP A 82 12.18 -14.33 -4.37
C ASP A 82 12.37 -14.28 -5.91
N TYR A 83 11.73 -13.30 -6.57
CA TYR A 83 11.84 -13.14 -8.03
C TYR A 83 13.24 -12.74 -8.47
N TYR A 84 13.93 -11.89 -7.71
CA TYR A 84 15.32 -11.53 -8.02
C TYR A 84 16.23 -12.74 -7.92
N LYS A 85 16.13 -13.54 -6.85
CA LYS A 85 16.89 -14.77 -6.65
C LYS A 85 16.63 -15.79 -7.75
N ALA A 86 15.36 -16.02 -8.08
CA ALA A 86 14.98 -16.94 -9.15
C ALA A 86 15.57 -16.53 -10.50
N LYS A 87 15.55 -15.22 -10.83
CA LYS A 87 16.08 -14.70 -12.08
C LYS A 87 17.62 -14.77 -12.16
N PHE A 88 18.32 -14.52 -11.05
CA PHE A 88 19.78 -14.35 -11.04
C PHE A 88 20.52 -15.46 -10.30
N GLY A 89 20.00 -16.69 -10.33
CA GLY A 89 20.67 -17.88 -9.84
C GLY A 89 21.00 -17.85 -8.33
N GLY A 90 20.05 -17.39 -7.51
CA GLY A 90 20.17 -17.36 -6.07
C GLY A 90 20.90 -16.14 -5.50
N LYS A 91 21.31 -15.18 -6.33
CA LYS A 91 21.98 -13.95 -5.87
C LYS A 91 21.02 -13.05 -5.09
N GLU A 92 21.51 -12.49 -3.98
CA GLU A 92 20.75 -11.50 -3.22
C GLU A 92 20.70 -10.14 -3.93
N PRO A 93 19.56 -9.43 -3.88
CA PRO A 93 19.52 -8.04 -4.33
C PRO A 93 20.37 -7.15 -3.43
N LEU A 94 20.91 -6.06 -3.98
CA LEU A 94 21.64 -5.07 -3.19
C LEU A 94 20.72 -4.42 -2.15
N LEU A 95 21.25 -4.11 -0.98
CA LEU A 95 20.51 -3.45 0.10
C LEU A 95 19.81 -2.17 -0.37
N LYS A 96 20.45 -1.36 -1.23
CA LYS A 96 19.84 -0.13 -1.78
C LYS A 96 18.60 -0.42 -2.62
N SER A 97 18.59 -1.51 -3.38
CA SER A 97 17.43 -1.92 -4.17
C SER A 97 16.28 -2.35 -3.26
N LEU A 98 16.60 -3.12 -2.24
CA LEU A 98 15.64 -3.56 -1.22
C LEU A 98 15.02 -2.36 -0.48
N GLN A 99 15.85 -1.40 -0.05
CA GLN A 99 15.40 -0.17 0.61
C GLN A 99 14.47 0.66 -0.30
N TYR A 100 14.76 0.72 -1.60
CA TYR A 100 13.91 1.47 -2.52
C TYR A 100 12.57 0.78 -2.76
N ILE A 101 12.53 -0.54 -2.88
CA ILE A 101 11.26 -1.30 -2.93
C ILE A 101 10.48 -1.11 -1.63
N ALA A 102 11.12 -1.21 -0.47
CA ALA A 102 10.47 -0.94 0.82
C ALA A 102 9.87 0.47 0.88
N TYR A 103 10.57 1.46 0.34
CA TYR A 103 10.07 2.84 0.21
C TYR A 103 8.83 2.91 -0.70
N ILE A 104 8.83 2.23 -1.86
CA ILE A 104 7.64 2.17 -2.74
C ILE A 104 6.47 1.52 -1.99
N VAL A 105 6.70 0.37 -1.37
CA VAL A 105 5.69 -0.37 -0.60
C VAL A 105 5.12 0.49 0.53
N SER A 106 5.97 1.25 1.24
CA SER A 106 5.52 2.13 2.33
C SER A 106 4.56 3.23 1.86
N TRP A 107 4.67 3.68 0.59
CA TRP A 107 3.80 4.67 0.00
C TRP A 107 2.55 4.10 -0.68
N ASN A 108 2.60 2.87 -1.12
CA ASN A 108 1.53 2.26 -1.89
C ASN A 108 0.60 1.38 -1.03
N PHE A 109 1.02 1.03 0.19
CA PHE A 109 0.23 0.18 1.09
C PHE A 109 -0.03 0.91 2.40
N TRP A 110 -1.29 1.30 2.62
CA TRP A 110 -1.69 2.14 3.74
C TRP A 110 -2.75 1.49 4.62
N GLN A 111 -2.71 1.84 5.92
CA GLN A 111 -3.84 1.59 6.80
C GLN A 111 -4.94 2.62 6.52
N MET A 112 -6.08 2.16 6.04
CA MET A 112 -7.17 3.03 5.58
C MET A 112 -8.54 2.45 5.90
N ASP A 113 -9.44 3.32 6.33
CA ASP A 113 -10.89 3.10 6.29
C ASP A 113 -11.34 3.28 4.81
N GLY A 114 -11.64 2.17 4.14
CA GLY A 114 -11.99 2.18 2.71
C GLY A 114 -13.28 2.95 2.40
N LEU A 115 -14.18 3.09 3.38
CA LEU A 115 -15.43 3.85 3.23
C LEU A 115 -15.23 5.36 3.38
N LYS A 116 -14.18 5.76 4.10
CA LYS A 116 -13.89 7.17 4.40
C LYS A 116 -12.67 7.72 3.67
N GLY A 117 -11.85 6.84 3.07
CA GLY A 117 -10.60 7.23 2.42
C GLY A 117 -9.57 7.84 3.39
N GLY A 118 -9.68 7.58 4.67
CA GLY A 118 -8.87 8.17 5.72
C GLY A 118 -8.28 7.15 6.70
N VAL A 119 -7.38 7.63 7.54
CA VAL A 119 -6.76 6.82 8.59
C VAL A 119 -7.84 6.39 9.60
N PRO A 120 -7.94 5.09 9.94
CA PRO A 120 -8.92 4.57 10.87
C PRO A 120 -8.89 5.30 12.22
N GLY A 121 -10.06 5.56 12.79
CA GLY A 121 -10.22 6.21 14.10
C GLY A 121 -9.92 7.72 14.13
N THR A 122 -9.53 8.34 13.00
CA THR A 122 -9.24 9.79 12.98
C THR A 122 -10.46 10.65 12.64
N CYS A 123 -11.52 10.04 12.11
CA CYS A 123 -12.78 10.72 11.79
C CYS A 123 -13.83 10.47 12.88
N GLY A 124 -14.45 11.51 13.38
CA GLY A 124 -15.50 11.41 14.41
C GLY A 124 -15.98 12.77 14.88
N ASP A 125 -16.78 12.76 15.91
CA ASP A 125 -17.25 13.99 16.52
C ASP A 125 -16.09 14.73 17.18
N LYS A 126 -16.03 16.03 17.00
CA LYS A 126 -15.00 16.90 17.57
C LYS A 126 -15.63 17.88 18.53
N SER A 127 -14.97 18.10 19.66
CA SER A 127 -15.37 19.19 20.58
C SER A 127 -15.19 20.54 19.91
N SER A 128 -16.18 21.42 20.04
CA SER A 128 -16.03 22.81 19.61
C SER A 128 -14.90 23.49 20.40
N PRO A 129 -14.19 24.49 19.83
CA PRO A 129 -13.27 25.32 20.60
C PRO A 129 -14.04 26.01 21.74
N GLN A 130 -13.58 25.86 22.96
CA GLN A 130 -14.13 26.61 24.09
C GLN A 130 -13.87 28.10 23.87
N ARG A 131 -14.95 28.89 23.85
CA ARG A 131 -14.87 30.35 23.75
C ARG A 131 -14.71 31.02 25.13
N SER A 132 -15.13 30.34 26.19
CA SER A 132 -14.99 30.76 27.57
C SER A 132 -14.64 29.55 28.44
N MET A 133 -13.98 29.79 29.58
CA MET A 133 -13.66 28.78 30.60
C MET A 133 -14.91 28.13 31.24
N PHE A 134 -16.07 28.73 31.05
CA PHE A 134 -17.36 28.28 31.62
C PHE A 134 -18.27 27.62 30.57
N ASP A 135 -17.87 27.59 29.28
CA ASP A 135 -18.69 26.96 28.26
C ASP A 135 -18.43 25.43 28.25
N GLU A 136 -19.50 24.65 28.23
CA GLU A 136 -19.39 23.23 27.97
C GLU A 136 -19.03 23.02 26.49
N PRO A 137 -18.07 22.13 26.17
CA PRO A 137 -17.71 21.87 24.80
C PRO A 137 -18.87 21.18 24.06
N GLU A 138 -19.39 21.82 23.04
CA GLU A 138 -20.40 21.23 22.16
C GLU A 138 -19.73 20.17 21.23
N LEU A 139 -20.32 18.97 21.15
CA LEU A 139 -19.89 17.94 20.23
C LEU A 139 -20.41 18.25 18.83
N LEU A 140 -19.50 18.61 17.94
CA LEU A 140 -19.78 18.84 16.52
C LEU A 140 -19.63 17.54 15.73
N PRO A 141 -20.73 16.97 15.22
CA PRO A 141 -20.66 15.74 14.46
C PRO A 141 -19.89 15.91 13.14
N CYS A 142 -19.20 14.87 12.73
CA CYS A 142 -18.53 14.86 11.43
C CYS A 142 -19.56 14.95 10.29
N LYS A 143 -19.45 15.98 9.44
CA LYS A 143 -20.36 16.20 8.30
C LYS A 143 -20.34 15.00 7.34
N GLY A 144 -19.18 14.48 6.99
CA GLY A 144 -19.06 13.32 6.11
C GLY A 144 -19.76 12.07 6.65
N CYS A 145 -19.63 11.79 7.97
CA CYS A 145 -20.34 10.69 8.59
C CYS A 145 -21.87 10.89 8.58
N LYS A 146 -22.34 12.15 8.74
CA LYS A 146 -23.77 12.48 8.74
C LYS A 146 -24.40 12.42 7.35
N THR A 147 -23.66 12.83 6.33
CA THR A 147 -24.19 12.96 4.95
C THR A 147 -23.83 11.80 4.04
N GLY A 148 -22.86 10.95 4.43
CA GLY A 148 -22.28 9.91 3.55
C GLY A 148 -21.30 10.47 2.49
N ASP A 149 -20.96 11.76 2.55
CA ASP A 149 -20.04 12.35 1.58
C ASP A 149 -18.57 12.15 2.03
N ILE A 150 -17.85 11.33 1.27
CA ILE A 150 -16.45 10.99 1.54
C ILE A 150 -15.53 12.22 1.59
N ARG A 151 -15.89 13.32 0.90
CA ARG A 151 -15.06 14.54 0.86
C ARG A 151 -15.24 15.46 2.07
N LEU A 152 -16.26 15.21 2.90
CA LEU A 152 -16.62 16.06 4.04
C LEU A 152 -16.20 15.46 5.39
N HIS A 153 -15.42 14.37 5.40
CA HIS A 153 -14.90 13.83 6.65
C HIS A 153 -13.88 14.77 7.29
N ASN A 154 -13.94 14.86 8.62
CA ASN A 154 -13.03 15.70 9.40
C ASN A 154 -11.78 14.94 9.89
N GLY A 155 -11.59 13.68 9.46
CA GLY A 155 -10.42 12.86 9.76
C GLY A 155 -9.21 13.17 8.88
N THR A 156 -8.14 12.42 9.11
CA THR A 156 -6.93 12.49 8.30
C THR A 156 -7.08 11.61 7.06
N TYR A 157 -7.15 12.22 5.88
CA TYR A 157 -7.19 11.46 4.63
C TYR A 157 -5.87 10.76 4.33
N CYS A 158 -5.97 9.54 3.80
CA CYS A 158 -4.80 8.83 3.28
C CYS A 158 -4.28 9.51 2.02
N LEU A 159 -2.96 9.52 1.88
CA LEU A 159 -2.28 10.06 0.72
C LEU A 159 -1.77 8.91 -0.15
N ILE A 160 -1.85 9.09 -1.45
CA ILE A 160 -1.18 8.22 -2.42
C ILE A 160 -0.03 8.98 -3.06
N ARG A 161 0.96 8.23 -3.57
CA ARG A 161 2.07 8.81 -4.30
C ARG A 161 1.86 8.63 -5.80
N ASP A 162 1.83 9.74 -6.52
CA ASP A 162 1.93 9.73 -7.99
C ASP A 162 3.42 9.62 -8.39
N TRP A 163 3.80 8.44 -8.84
CA TRP A 163 5.17 8.14 -9.26
C TRP A 163 5.54 8.78 -10.61
N GLY A 164 4.55 9.20 -11.42
CA GLY A 164 4.74 9.88 -12.69
C GLY A 164 4.90 11.41 -12.57
N ALA A 165 4.55 11.99 -11.42
CA ALA A 165 4.60 13.43 -11.22
C ALA A 165 6.04 13.97 -11.25
N LYS A 166 6.26 15.05 -11.99
CA LYS A 166 7.58 15.68 -12.17
C LYS A 166 8.03 16.50 -10.96
N THR A 167 7.12 17.03 -10.16
CA THR A 167 7.41 17.91 -9.02
C THR A 167 6.95 17.29 -7.70
N GLU A 168 7.72 17.46 -6.63
CA GLU A 168 7.41 16.90 -5.31
C GLU A 168 6.04 17.34 -4.78
N SER A 169 5.61 18.59 -5.04
CA SER A 169 4.31 19.11 -4.62
C SER A 169 3.13 18.40 -5.26
N LYS A 170 3.32 17.77 -6.43
CA LYS A 170 2.30 17.02 -7.15
C LYS A 170 2.35 15.51 -6.90
N LYS A 171 3.38 15.04 -6.21
CA LYS A 171 3.56 13.60 -5.94
C LYS A 171 2.64 13.05 -4.85
N LYS A 172 2.07 13.90 -4.00
CA LYS A 172 1.19 13.51 -2.91
C LYS A 172 -0.21 13.97 -3.21
N ILE A 173 -1.12 13.03 -3.41
CA ILE A 173 -2.54 13.28 -3.67
C ILE A 173 -3.35 12.58 -2.58
N ARG A 174 -4.47 13.17 -2.17
CA ARG A 174 -5.38 12.46 -1.27
C ARG A 174 -6.03 11.32 -2.06
N PHE A 175 -6.21 10.19 -1.40
CA PHE A 175 -6.83 9.00 -2.02
C PHE A 175 -8.19 9.30 -2.68
N ILE A 176 -8.92 10.29 -2.14
CA ILE A 176 -10.29 10.62 -2.58
C ILE A 176 -10.35 11.65 -3.72
N ASP A 177 -9.21 12.20 -4.16
CA ASP A 177 -9.12 13.18 -5.27
C ASP A 177 -8.79 12.47 -6.60
#